data_41552485d0c1c0dda03f704dcb2cd353
#
_entry.id   41552485d0c1c0dda03f704dcb2cd353
#
_cell.length_a   1.000
_cell.length_b   1.000
_cell.length_c   1.000
_cell.angle_alpha   90.00
_cell.angle_beta   90.00
_cell.angle_gamma   90.00
#
_symmetry.space_group_name_H-M   'P 1'
#
loop_
_entity.id
_entity.type
_entity.pdbx_description
1 polymer ?
#
loop_
_entity_poly.entity_id
_entity_poly.type
_entity_poly.pdbx_seq_one_letter_code
_entity_poly.pdbx_strand_id
1 'polypeptide(L)'
;MSMRLPAALGATAATWLVTACLQAPLALAQTPPAAPAVAITDQDISDAYIYLLGRLLVTRQQQLDFKDGMQWNTLYHRKPGAVDWPNPNLDVAYSEAWVGIDEKSCTQVTVPKVVDRYYTVQFLNGWGETLANINEREYPEHPNGEFAVCLKDAKVSLPADTQRIDVPARTLRVLSRVELGKDWSEAERLQHQFKMRPSGSPQLPEVPKTLIFEGQKLPGVEAFDSATVALQEPDINPGMEQVQAKVRAIAAAIADPAERARVDKSIHTQAFADIAKASPIIGHGTARDGWARPATVGTYGDDYLTRTLVNYGGIWANTQKEVIYYRGGQDANGKTLDGTQSYSLTFPGKQLPASMANYYWSITATNAKTFLVLPNSLNRFSVNDQADLKYNQDGSLTLHFAPSKPQDVADGNWLPTAPGQIYRLVLRFYGPKGDVASGEYFPPVIKHL
;
A
#
# COMPACT_ATOMS: atom_id res chain seq x y z
N MET A 1 58.32 36.39 44.35
CA MET A 1 59.11 35.67 45.38
C MET A 1 59.41 34.31 44.74
N SER A 2 60.54 34.18 44.00
CA SER A 2 61.90 33.84 44.40
C SER A 2 61.98 32.53 45.19
N MET A 3 62.55 31.49 44.62
CA MET A 3 63.87 30.92 44.73
C MET A 3 63.85 29.46 44.18
N ARG A 4 64.60 29.17 43.16
CA ARG A 4 65.98 28.70 43.00
C ARG A 4 66.23 27.22 43.27
N LEU A 5 66.77 26.62 42.21
CA LEU A 5 67.49 25.33 42.10
C LEU A 5 68.62 25.18 43.10
N PRO A 6 69.22 23.95 43.31
CA PRO A 6 70.42 23.70 42.51
C PRO A 6 70.55 22.27 41.93
N ALA A 7 71.55 22.22 41.04
CA ALA A 7 72.01 21.09 40.26
C ALA A 7 72.96 20.18 41.07
N ALA A 8 73.11 18.92 40.64
CA ALA A 8 74.35 18.12 40.87
C ALA A 8 74.65 17.23 39.68
N LEU A 9 75.79 17.36 39.11
CA LEU A 9 76.47 16.54 38.12
C LEU A 9 76.85 15.17 38.67
N GLY A 10 76.81 14.14 37.86
CA GLY A 10 77.48 12.86 38.09
C GLY A 10 77.62 12.12 36.75
N ALA A 11 78.83 12.18 36.21
CA ALA A 11 79.30 11.41 35.06
C ALA A 11 79.68 9.98 35.48
N THR A 12 79.36 8.96 34.68
CA THR A 12 80.25 7.80 34.45
C THR A 12 79.72 6.85 33.34
N ALA A 13 80.67 6.55 32.49
CA ALA A 13 80.92 5.29 31.76
C ALA A 13 79.92 4.74 30.73
N ALA A 14 80.34 4.89 29.49
CA ALA A 14 79.81 4.14 28.33
C ALA A 14 80.24 2.68 28.39
N THR A 15 79.24 1.77 28.27
CA THR A 15 79.51 0.36 27.98
C THR A 15 78.74 0.03 26.68
N TRP A 16 79.51 -0.30 25.64
CA TRP A 16 78.94 -0.74 24.32
C TRP A 16 78.52 -2.17 24.47
N LEU A 17 77.18 -2.41 24.38
CA LEU A 17 76.59 -3.72 24.16
C LEU A 17 76.18 -3.80 22.70
N VAL A 18 76.86 -4.64 21.95
CA VAL A 18 76.51 -5.03 20.60
C VAL A 18 75.27 -5.94 20.67
N THR A 19 74.09 -5.45 20.31
CA THR A 19 72.91 -6.24 20.21
C THR A 19 72.78 -6.76 18.76
N ALA A 20 72.95 -8.06 18.59
CA ALA A 20 72.74 -8.74 17.35
C ALA A 20 71.19 -8.73 17.02
N CYS A 21 70.80 -7.98 16.02
CA CYS A 21 69.39 -8.07 15.47
C CYS A 21 69.22 -9.41 14.76
N LEU A 22 68.53 -10.35 15.42
CA LEU A 22 67.92 -11.49 14.79
C LEU A 22 66.73 -10.98 14.00
N GLN A 23 66.81 -10.93 12.66
CA GLN A 23 65.71 -10.72 11.78
C GLN A 23 64.85 -11.99 11.77
N ALA A 24 63.70 -11.98 12.49
CA ALA A 24 62.67 -12.97 12.34
C ALA A 24 61.96 -12.74 10.98
N PRO A 25 61.72 -13.78 10.16
CA PRO A 25 60.95 -13.62 8.94
C PRO A 25 59.54 -13.19 9.29
N LEU A 26 59.07 -12.09 8.66
CA LEU A 26 57.67 -11.69 8.67
C LEU A 26 56.84 -12.82 8.04
N ALA A 27 56.14 -13.61 8.85
CA ALA A 27 55.11 -14.52 8.40
C ALA A 27 54.02 -13.66 7.76
N LEU A 28 53.84 -13.75 6.45
CA LEU A 28 52.68 -13.24 5.75
C LEU A 28 51.45 -13.87 6.39
N ALA A 29 50.68 -13.08 7.10
CA ALA A 29 49.38 -13.48 7.62
C ALA A 29 48.52 -13.88 6.42
N GLN A 30 48.30 -15.17 6.25
CA GLN A 30 47.33 -15.68 5.30
C GLN A 30 45.96 -15.15 5.72
N THR A 31 45.37 -14.32 4.89
CA THR A 31 43.94 -13.94 5.02
C THR A 31 43.14 -15.24 5.13
N PRO A 32 42.33 -15.42 6.15
CA PRO A 32 41.48 -16.61 6.24
C PRO A 32 40.65 -16.71 4.95
N PRO A 33 40.43 -17.93 4.39
CA PRO A 33 39.59 -18.10 3.22
C PRO A 33 38.25 -17.49 3.52
N ALA A 34 37.77 -16.65 2.61
CA ALA A 34 36.44 -16.10 2.69
C ALA A 34 35.46 -17.26 2.90
N ALA A 35 34.58 -17.16 3.91
CA ALA A 35 33.55 -18.14 4.13
C ALA A 35 32.81 -18.35 2.78
N PRO A 36 32.48 -19.61 2.42
CA PRO A 36 31.81 -19.87 1.15
C PRO A 36 30.55 -19.00 1.10
N ALA A 37 30.43 -18.19 0.04
CA ALA A 37 29.23 -17.40 -0.19
C ALA A 37 28.04 -18.38 -0.20
N VAL A 38 27.08 -18.16 0.70
CA VAL A 38 25.84 -18.96 0.73
C VAL A 38 25.21 -18.83 -0.64
N ALA A 39 25.02 -19.94 -1.33
CA ALA A 39 24.44 -19.94 -2.67
C ALA A 39 23.01 -19.37 -2.63
N ILE A 40 22.73 -18.37 -3.44
CA ILE A 40 21.40 -17.76 -3.58
C ILE A 40 20.47 -18.81 -4.18
N THR A 41 19.44 -19.22 -3.44
CA THR A 41 18.44 -20.20 -3.86
C THR A 41 17.33 -19.56 -4.71
N ASP A 42 16.55 -20.38 -5.43
CA ASP A 42 15.37 -19.87 -6.16
C ASP A 42 14.32 -19.27 -5.23
N GLN A 43 14.18 -19.79 -4.00
CA GLN A 43 13.30 -19.21 -2.98
C GLN A 43 13.82 -17.83 -2.51
N ASP A 44 15.14 -17.67 -2.32
CA ASP A 44 15.71 -16.37 -1.98
C ASP A 44 15.45 -15.32 -3.07
N ILE A 45 15.49 -15.75 -4.33
CA ILE A 45 15.17 -14.90 -5.50
C ILE A 45 13.69 -14.53 -5.47
N SER A 46 12.79 -15.50 -5.24
CA SER A 46 11.35 -15.26 -5.17
C SER A 46 11.00 -14.28 -4.05
N ASP A 47 11.49 -14.52 -2.82
CA ASP A 47 11.27 -13.66 -1.66
C ASP A 47 11.75 -12.22 -1.94
N ALA A 48 12.98 -12.08 -2.42
CA ALA A 48 13.60 -10.79 -2.72
C ALA A 48 12.86 -10.05 -3.84
N TYR A 49 12.46 -10.78 -4.89
CA TYR A 49 11.70 -10.21 -6.00
C TYR A 49 10.34 -9.68 -5.55
N ILE A 50 9.56 -10.50 -4.81
CA ILE A 50 8.23 -10.12 -4.30
C ILE A 50 8.35 -8.90 -3.39
N TYR A 51 9.34 -8.89 -2.49
CA TYR A 51 9.59 -7.74 -1.61
C TYR A 51 9.90 -6.47 -2.40
N LEU A 52 10.84 -6.55 -3.34
CA LEU A 52 11.27 -5.42 -4.16
C LEU A 52 10.14 -4.91 -5.06
N LEU A 53 9.37 -5.82 -5.67
CA LEU A 53 8.24 -5.48 -6.53
C LEU A 53 7.22 -4.59 -5.82
N GLY A 54 6.92 -4.86 -4.54
CA GLY A 54 6.02 -4.03 -3.75
C GLY A 54 6.44 -2.56 -3.68
N ARG A 55 7.75 -2.31 -3.53
CA ARG A 55 8.33 -0.97 -3.57
C ARG A 55 8.33 -0.37 -4.98
N LEU A 56 8.66 -1.17 -5.99
CA LEU A 56 8.70 -0.70 -7.39
C LEU A 56 7.33 -0.27 -7.91
N LEU A 57 6.26 -0.90 -7.46
CA LEU A 57 4.89 -0.47 -7.79
C LEU A 57 4.60 0.94 -7.29
N VAL A 58 5.03 1.27 -6.07
CA VAL A 58 4.84 2.61 -5.49
C VAL A 58 5.72 3.65 -6.18
N THR A 59 7.02 3.36 -6.38
CA THR A 59 7.92 4.30 -7.08
C THR A 59 7.54 4.53 -8.53
N ARG A 60 7.08 3.47 -9.22
CA ARG A 60 6.53 3.58 -10.57
C ARG A 60 5.36 4.58 -10.60
N GLN A 61 4.41 4.44 -9.68
CA GLN A 61 3.25 5.35 -9.63
C GLN A 61 3.69 6.77 -9.30
N GLN A 62 4.61 6.94 -8.36
CA GLN A 62 5.17 8.26 -8.07
C GLN A 62 5.78 8.93 -9.31
N GLN A 63 6.60 8.20 -10.06
CA GLN A 63 7.21 8.72 -11.29
C GLN A 63 6.16 9.11 -12.34
N LEU A 64 5.10 8.30 -12.50
CA LEU A 64 4.01 8.59 -13.43
C LEU A 64 3.24 9.84 -13.00
N ASP A 65 2.89 9.96 -11.73
CA ASP A 65 2.19 11.13 -11.17
C ASP A 65 2.98 12.43 -11.41
N PHE A 66 4.30 12.41 -11.19
CA PHE A 66 5.15 13.59 -11.46
C PHE A 66 5.32 13.86 -12.95
N LYS A 67 5.38 12.82 -13.78
CA LYS A 67 5.39 12.97 -15.24
C LYS A 67 4.09 13.60 -15.74
N ASP A 68 2.97 13.30 -15.10
CA ASP A 68 1.65 13.85 -15.42
C ASP A 68 1.41 15.23 -14.78
N GLY A 69 2.45 15.83 -14.19
CA GLY A 69 2.46 17.22 -13.73
C GLY A 69 2.17 17.42 -12.24
N MET A 70 2.05 16.37 -11.42
CA MET A 70 1.98 16.54 -9.97
C MET A 70 3.27 17.17 -9.43
N GLN A 71 3.12 18.01 -8.41
CA GLN A 71 4.22 18.69 -7.72
C GLN A 71 4.21 18.30 -6.23
N TRP A 72 5.40 18.35 -5.61
CA TRP A 72 5.52 18.16 -4.17
C TRP A 72 4.66 19.14 -3.38
N ASN A 73 4.09 18.67 -2.29
CA ASN A 73 3.33 19.46 -1.31
C ASN A 73 2.13 20.22 -1.90
N THR A 74 1.59 19.72 -3.02
CA THR A 74 0.40 20.28 -3.68
C THR A 74 -0.73 19.26 -3.64
N LEU A 75 -1.90 19.67 -3.15
CA LEU A 75 -3.09 18.83 -3.08
C LEU A 75 -3.90 18.97 -4.38
N TYR A 76 -4.10 17.87 -5.07
CA TYR A 76 -4.86 17.77 -6.33
C TYR A 76 -6.23 17.15 -6.05
N HIS A 77 -7.29 17.87 -6.35
CA HIS A 77 -8.67 17.37 -6.24
C HIS A 77 -9.03 16.62 -7.52
N ARG A 78 -9.35 15.33 -7.39
CA ARG A 78 -9.76 14.50 -8.53
C ARG A 78 -11.26 14.65 -8.76
N LYS A 79 -11.67 14.69 -10.04
CA LYS A 79 -13.08 14.65 -10.38
C LYS A 79 -13.67 13.29 -9.96
N PRO A 80 -14.79 13.25 -9.23
CA PRO A 80 -15.44 12.00 -8.84
C PRO A 80 -15.89 11.15 -10.04
N GLY A 81 -15.94 9.83 -9.84
CA GLY A 81 -16.44 8.88 -10.84
C GLY A 81 -15.41 8.46 -11.90
N ALA A 82 -14.13 8.78 -11.76
CA ALA A 82 -13.08 8.26 -12.63
C ALA A 82 -12.98 6.73 -12.51
N VAL A 83 -12.88 6.03 -13.66
CA VAL A 83 -12.94 4.56 -13.77
C VAL A 83 -11.69 3.94 -14.41
N ASP A 84 -10.71 4.75 -14.74
CA ASP A 84 -9.44 4.39 -15.40
C ASP A 84 -8.38 3.86 -14.44
N TRP A 85 -8.77 3.59 -13.20
CA TRP A 85 -7.91 3.10 -12.12
C TRP A 85 -8.25 1.66 -11.72
N PRO A 86 -7.28 0.78 -11.39
CA PRO A 86 -7.55 -0.57 -10.88
C PRO A 86 -8.32 -0.57 -9.57
N ASN A 87 -9.37 -1.38 -9.46
CA ASN A 87 -10.26 -1.48 -8.31
C ASN A 87 -10.73 -0.10 -7.77
N PRO A 88 -11.28 0.79 -8.64
CA PRO A 88 -11.61 2.14 -8.24
C PRO A 88 -12.62 2.13 -7.10
N ASN A 89 -12.49 3.10 -6.19
CA ASN A 89 -13.54 3.43 -5.25
C ASN A 89 -14.40 4.54 -5.87
N LEU A 90 -15.62 4.18 -6.22
CA LEU A 90 -16.56 5.07 -6.91
C LEU A 90 -17.49 5.82 -5.95
N ASP A 91 -17.32 5.59 -4.65
CA ASP A 91 -18.20 6.10 -3.60
C ASP A 91 -17.63 7.33 -2.89
N VAL A 92 -16.41 7.78 -3.27
CA VAL A 92 -15.74 8.92 -2.64
C VAL A 92 -15.17 9.90 -3.65
N ALA A 93 -15.11 11.18 -3.25
CA ALA A 93 -14.29 12.21 -3.89
C ALA A 93 -12.86 12.14 -3.34
N TYR A 94 -11.86 12.03 -4.23
CA TYR A 94 -10.45 11.95 -3.87
C TYR A 94 -9.72 13.27 -3.97
N SER A 95 -8.86 13.55 -2.98
CA SER A 95 -7.78 14.54 -3.14
C SER A 95 -6.45 13.88 -2.81
N GLU A 96 -5.42 14.19 -3.57
CA GLU A 96 -4.17 13.45 -3.59
C GLU A 96 -2.95 14.37 -3.58
N ALA A 97 -1.90 13.94 -2.90
CA ALA A 97 -0.62 14.65 -2.92
C ALA A 97 0.56 13.70 -2.74
N TRP A 98 1.73 14.14 -3.20
CA TRP A 98 3.02 13.69 -2.74
C TRP A 98 3.62 14.75 -1.84
N VAL A 99 4.08 14.37 -0.67
CA VAL A 99 4.56 15.27 0.37
C VAL A 99 5.99 14.95 0.72
N GLY A 100 6.83 15.99 0.79
CA GLY A 100 8.16 15.94 1.37
C GLY A 100 8.19 16.79 2.64
N ILE A 101 8.73 16.21 3.73
CA ILE A 101 8.95 16.86 5.02
C ILE A 101 10.38 16.62 5.49
N ASP A 102 10.87 17.48 6.39
CA ASP A 102 12.20 17.37 6.97
C ASP A 102 12.20 17.75 8.46
N GLU A 103 13.37 17.86 9.08
CA GLU A 103 13.54 18.19 10.49
C GLU A 103 13.09 19.61 10.86
N LYS A 104 12.85 20.48 9.87
CA LYS A 104 12.55 21.90 10.06
C LYS A 104 11.17 22.27 9.49
N SER A 105 10.47 21.32 8.86
CA SER A 105 9.18 21.54 8.22
C SER A 105 8.23 20.39 8.43
N CYS A 106 6.94 20.70 8.53
CA CYS A 106 5.83 19.75 8.53
C CYS A 106 4.93 20.02 7.33
N THR A 107 4.02 19.13 7.00
CA THR A 107 2.87 19.47 6.17
C THR A 107 1.69 19.81 7.06
N GLN A 108 1.12 21.01 6.86
CA GLN A 108 -0.11 21.44 7.53
C GLN A 108 -1.29 20.98 6.68
N VAL A 109 -2.32 20.47 7.34
CA VAL A 109 -3.55 19.97 6.72
C VAL A 109 -4.73 20.61 7.41
N THR A 110 -5.55 21.34 6.65
CA THR A 110 -6.85 21.82 7.11
C THR A 110 -7.90 20.77 6.78
N VAL A 111 -8.58 20.26 7.78
CA VAL A 111 -9.69 19.31 7.64
C VAL A 111 -11.00 20.03 7.92
N PRO A 112 -11.95 20.11 6.97
CA PRO A 112 -13.23 20.73 7.18
C PRO A 112 -14.09 19.93 8.16
N LYS A 113 -15.09 20.59 8.78
CA LYS A 113 -16.12 19.89 9.52
C LYS A 113 -16.99 19.08 8.54
N VAL A 114 -16.93 17.75 8.64
CA VAL A 114 -17.76 16.81 7.89
C VAL A 114 -18.74 16.17 8.86
N VAL A 115 -20.02 16.13 8.49
CA VAL A 115 -21.10 15.58 9.33
C VAL A 115 -21.86 14.54 8.53
N ASP A 116 -22.21 13.42 9.18
CA ASP A 116 -23.01 12.32 8.63
C ASP A 116 -22.48 11.76 7.28
N ARG A 117 -21.15 11.74 7.10
CA ARG A 117 -20.49 11.34 5.89
C ARG A 117 -19.09 10.80 6.19
N TYR A 118 -18.72 9.69 5.59
CA TYR A 118 -17.36 9.16 5.72
C TYR A 118 -16.34 10.14 5.16
N TYR A 119 -15.26 10.34 5.89
CA TYR A 119 -14.06 11.02 5.39
C TYR A 119 -12.81 10.47 6.07
N THR A 120 -11.68 10.66 5.43
CA THR A 120 -10.36 10.39 5.99
C THR A 120 -9.28 11.10 5.19
N VAL A 121 -8.19 11.53 5.83
CA VAL A 121 -6.94 11.91 5.18
C VAL A 121 -5.89 10.89 5.56
N GLN A 122 -5.60 10.00 4.64
CA GLN A 122 -4.64 8.91 4.81
C GLN A 122 -3.24 9.36 4.40
N PHE A 123 -2.25 9.07 5.23
CA PHE A 123 -0.82 9.27 4.96
C PHE A 123 -0.15 7.91 4.86
N LEU A 124 0.57 7.68 3.76
CA LEU A 124 1.28 6.44 3.51
C LEU A 124 2.76 6.74 3.23
N ASN A 125 3.63 5.79 3.57
CA ASN A 125 5.05 5.85 3.18
C ASN A 125 5.29 5.33 1.76
N GLY A 126 6.55 5.35 1.34
CA GLY A 126 6.98 4.87 0.03
C GLY A 126 6.86 3.36 -0.19
N TRP A 127 6.46 2.59 0.80
CA TRP A 127 6.18 1.14 0.69
C TRP A 127 4.69 0.83 0.60
N GLY A 128 3.83 1.85 0.74
CA GLY A 128 2.38 1.68 0.76
C GLY A 128 1.81 1.33 2.13
N GLU A 129 2.59 1.53 3.20
CA GLU A 129 2.11 1.41 4.59
C GLU A 129 1.39 2.68 5.01
N THR A 130 0.23 2.55 5.63
CA THR A 130 -0.47 3.67 6.25
C THR A 130 0.22 4.07 7.54
N LEU A 131 0.62 5.32 7.64
CA LEU A 131 1.27 5.90 8.82
C LEU A 131 0.28 6.59 9.74
N ALA A 132 -0.73 7.24 9.16
CA ALA A 132 -1.77 7.95 9.89
C ALA A 132 -3.04 8.08 9.04
N ASN A 133 -4.19 8.14 9.72
CA ASN A 133 -5.45 8.59 9.16
C ASN A 133 -5.96 9.76 9.99
N ILE A 134 -6.38 10.86 9.38
CA ILE A 134 -7.04 11.97 10.06
C ILE A 134 -8.53 11.87 9.78
N ASN A 135 -9.29 11.61 10.82
CA ASN A 135 -10.75 11.52 10.82
C ASN A 135 -11.27 11.51 12.27
N GLU A 136 -12.58 11.51 12.46
CA GLU A 136 -13.22 11.51 13.78
C GLU A 136 -13.03 10.20 14.57
N ARG A 137 -12.65 9.10 13.90
CA ARG A 137 -12.43 7.79 14.54
C ARG A 137 -11.05 7.72 15.21
N GLU A 138 -10.05 8.32 14.58
CA GLU A 138 -8.67 8.34 15.11
C GLU A 138 -8.44 9.59 16.00
N TYR A 139 -9.16 10.68 15.74
CA TYR A 139 -9.06 11.93 16.51
C TYR A 139 -10.44 12.41 16.98
N PRO A 140 -11.15 11.69 17.88
CA PRO A 140 -12.50 12.05 18.32
C PRO A 140 -12.58 13.41 19.01
N GLU A 141 -11.52 13.82 19.72
CA GLU A 141 -11.45 15.12 20.41
C GLU A 141 -11.03 16.26 19.47
N HIS A 142 -10.51 15.95 18.30
CA HIS A 142 -10.09 16.93 17.28
C HIS A 142 -10.41 16.43 15.87
N PRO A 143 -11.71 16.22 15.54
CA PRO A 143 -12.09 15.55 14.29
C PRO A 143 -11.90 16.41 13.03
N ASN A 144 -11.74 17.71 13.18
CA ASN A 144 -11.56 18.71 12.11
C ASN A 144 -10.71 19.88 12.61
N GLY A 145 -10.28 20.76 11.72
CA GLY A 145 -9.42 21.90 12.05
C GLY A 145 -8.01 21.73 11.48
N GLU A 146 -7.02 22.25 12.19
CA GLU A 146 -5.64 22.27 11.73
C GLU A 146 -4.83 21.08 12.28
N PHE A 147 -4.17 20.38 11.40
CA PHE A 147 -3.23 19.29 11.71
C PHE A 147 -1.84 19.61 11.13
N ALA A 148 -0.81 19.07 11.75
CA ALA A 148 0.55 19.13 11.22
C ALA A 148 1.17 17.74 11.25
N VAL A 149 1.46 17.18 10.09
CA VAL A 149 2.19 15.92 9.95
C VAL A 149 3.67 16.24 9.84
N CYS A 150 4.44 15.81 10.82
CA CYS A 150 5.84 16.15 10.99
C CYS A 150 6.70 14.89 10.99
N LEU A 151 7.95 15.01 10.55
CA LEU A 151 8.93 13.97 10.79
C LEU A 151 9.10 13.79 12.31
N LYS A 152 9.15 12.55 12.74
CA LYS A 152 9.40 12.23 14.16
C LYS A 152 10.67 12.96 14.64
N ASP A 153 10.59 13.54 15.83
CA ASP A 153 11.66 14.33 16.46
C ASP A 153 11.97 15.69 15.78
N ALA A 154 11.25 16.09 14.71
CA ALA A 154 11.42 17.39 14.09
C ALA A 154 11.07 18.53 15.07
N LYS A 155 11.93 19.56 15.11
CA LYS A 155 11.80 20.72 15.99
C LYS A 155 11.10 21.87 15.25
N VAL A 156 9.77 21.72 15.05
CA VAL A 156 8.95 22.70 14.36
C VAL A 156 7.98 23.33 15.36
N SER A 157 7.95 24.66 15.41
CA SER A 157 6.97 25.42 16.19
C SER A 157 5.65 25.46 15.40
N LEU A 158 4.56 25.07 16.04
CA LEU A 158 3.22 25.02 15.45
C LEU A 158 2.29 26.00 16.18
N PRO A 159 1.24 26.50 15.52
CA PRO A 159 0.17 27.25 16.19
C PRO A 159 -0.48 26.42 17.31
N ALA A 160 -0.99 27.08 18.33
CA ALA A 160 -1.50 26.43 19.55
C ALA A 160 -2.63 25.43 19.31
N ASP A 161 -3.51 25.71 18.33
CA ASP A 161 -4.67 24.86 18.02
C ASP A 161 -4.39 23.81 16.94
N THR A 162 -3.12 23.51 16.67
CA THR A 162 -2.71 22.53 15.64
C THR A 162 -2.43 21.19 16.28
N GLN A 163 -3.17 20.16 15.85
CA GLN A 163 -2.89 18.77 16.24
C GLN A 163 -1.66 18.22 15.50
N ARG A 164 -0.59 17.94 16.25
CA ARG A 164 0.63 17.37 15.70
C ARG A 164 0.52 15.85 15.55
N ILE A 165 1.01 15.32 14.42
CA ILE A 165 1.12 13.89 14.11
C ILE A 165 2.57 13.63 13.68
N ASP A 166 3.26 12.74 14.40
CA ASP A 166 4.64 12.36 14.08
C ASP A 166 4.67 11.09 13.22
N VAL A 167 5.43 11.15 12.11
CA VAL A 167 5.62 10.04 11.18
C VAL A 167 7.10 9.72 10.98
N PRO A 168 7.45 8.45 10.70
CA PRO A 168 8.85 8.03 10.55
C PRO A 168 9.44 8.26 9.14
N ALA A 169 8.66 8.73 8.17
CA ALA A 169 9.06 8.85 6.78
C ALA A 169 9.13 10.30 6.31
N ARG A 170 10.11 10.61 5.45
CA ARG A 170 10.31 11.94 4.84
C ARG A 170 9.45 12.16 3.61
N THR A 171 9.08 11.09 2.95
CA THR A 171 8.22 11.08 1.75
C THR A 171 6.91 10.42 2.08
N LEU A 172 5.82 11.11 1.76
CA LEU A 172 4.48 10.63 2.07
C LEU A 172 3.60 10.69 0.81
N ARG A 173 2.75 9.68 0.65
CA ARG A 173 1.57 9.76 -0.22
C ARG A 173 0.38 10.16 0.62
N VAL A 174 -0.41 11.10 0.13
CA VAL A 174 -1.63 11.55 0.80
C VAL A 174 -2.84 11.20 -0.06
N LEU A 175 -3.84 10.60 0.56
CA LEU A 175 -5.15 10.32 -0.03
C LEU A 175 -6.24 10.83 0.91
N SER A 176 -6.86 11.96 0.56
CA SER A 176 -8.07 12.41 1.23
C SER A 176 -9.29 11.84 0.52
N ARG A 177 -10.27 11.39 1.29
CA ARG A 177 -11.51 10.80 0.80
C ARG A 177 -12.69 11.44 1.50
N VAL A 178 -13.72 11.79 0.73
CA VAL A 178 -15.03 12.23 1.23
C VAL A 178 -16.09 11.42 0.52
N GLU A 179 -16.99 10.78 1.26
CA GLU A 179 -18.09 10.01 0.70
C GLU A 179 -18.98 10.89 -0.19
N LEU A 180 -19.31 10.38 -1.37
CA LEU A 180 -20.19 11.08 -2.33
C LEU A 180 -21.64 11.15 -1.83
N GLY A 181 -22.14 10.07 -1.22
CA GLY A 181 -23.54 9.98 -0.81
C GLY A 181 -24.48 10.21 -1.98
N LYS A 182 -25.68 10.73 -1.70
CA LYS A 182 -26.64 11.13 -2.73
C LYS A 182 -26.37 12.51 -3.32
N ASP A 183 -25.76 13.40 -2.54
CA ASP A 183 -25.41 14.76 -2.95
C ASP A 183 -23.91 14.86 -3.28
N TRP A 184 -23.58 14.65 -4.54
CA TRP A 184 -22.23 14.76 -5.07
C TRP A 184 -21.70 16.18 -5.03
N SER A 185 -22.57 17.17 -5.22
CA SER A 185 -22.17 18.60 -5.20
C SER A 185 -21.67 19.00 -3.82
N GLU A 186 -22.32 18.53 -2.75
CA GLU A 186 -21.87 18.74 -1.39
C GLU A 186 -20.56 18.02 -1.11
N ALA A 187 -20.38 16.79 -1.62
CA ALA A 187 -19.13 16.04 -1.48
C ALA A 187 -17.97 16.77 -2.17
N GLU A 188 -18.16 17.29 -3.38
CA GLU A 188 -17.17 18.10 -4.10
C GLU A 188 -16.87 19.41 -3.35
N ARG A 189 -17.91 20.09 -2.83
CA ARG A 189 -17.73 21.29 -2.02
C ARG A 189 -16.88 21.02 -0.78
N LEU A 190 -17.11 19.93 -0.08
CA LEU A 190 -16.31 19.48 1.07
C LEU A 190 -14.90 19.11 0.65
N GLN A 191 -14.75 18.36 -0.44
CA GLN A 191 -13.45 17.98 -1.00
C GLN A 191 -12.54 19.20 -1.20
N HIS A 192 -13.06 20.29 -1.76
CA HIS A 192 -12.32 21.53 -2.03
C HIS A 192 -12.01 22.35 -0.76
N GLN A 193 -12.57 22.00 0.39
CA GLN A 193 -12.24 22.62 1.67
C GLN A 193 -11.04 21.98 2.37
N PHE A 194 -10.66 20.75 2.00
CA PHE A 194 -9.38 20.19 2.42
C PHE A 194 -8.25 20.99 1.80
N LYS A 195 -7.32 21.44 2.63
CA LYS A 195 -6.16 22.21 2.17
C LYS A 195 -4.90 21.59 2.74
N MET A 196 -3.82 21.77 2.02
CA MET A 196 -2.51 21.29 2.45
C MET A 196 -1.44 22.30 2.04
N ARG A 197 -0.47 22.54 2.94
CA ARG A 197 0.68 23.42 2.68
C ARG A 197 1.85 23.03 3.58
N PRO A 198 3.10 23.25 3.16
CA PRO A 198 4.26 23.09 4.04
C PRO A 198 4.27 24.20 5.11
N SER A 199 4.76 23.88 6.31
CA SER A 199 5.00 24.84 7.40
C SER A 199 6.37 25.49 7.31
N GLY A 200 6.92 25.65 6.15
CA GLY A 200 8.25 26.20 5.91
C GLY A 200 8.70 25.87 4.49
N SER A 201 10.01 25.80 4.29
CA SER A 201 10.60 25.44 3.00
C SER A 201 11.36 24.11 3.16
N PRO A 202 10.67 22.96 3.06
CA PRO A 202 11.31 21.67 3.20
C PRO A 202 12.34 21.43 2.09
N GLN A 203 13.41 20.73 2.45
CA GLN A 203 14.30 20.16 1.46
C GLN A 203 13.61 18.96 0.81
N LEU A 204 13.12 19.16 -0.41
CA LEU A 204 12.38 18.14 -1.14
C LEU A 204 13.30 17.02 -1.64
N PRO A 205 12.92 15.75 -1.49
CA PRO A 205 13.68 14.65 -2.05
C PRO A 205 13.55 14.60 -3.57
N GLU A 206 14.53 14.03 -4.25
CA GLU A 206 14.36 13.67 -5.65
C GLU A 206 13.32 12.55 -5.81
N VAL A 207 12.56 12.60 -6.90
CA VAL A 207 11.67 11.47 -7.26
C VAL A 207 12.53 10.26 -7.59
N PRO A 208 12.32 9.11 -6.93
CA PRO A 208 13.14 7.92 -7.17
C PRO A 208 13.10 7.47 -8.64
N LYS A 209 14.25 7.35 -9.29
CA LYS A 209 14.37 6.87 -10.67
C LYS A 209 14.53 5.36 -10.68
N THR A 210 13.42 4.65 -10.70
CA THR A 210 13.36 3.19 -10.81
C THR A 210 12.77 2.78 -12.15
N LEU A 211 12.79 1.48 -12.43
CA LEU A 211 12.18 0.91 -13.62
C LEU A 211 10.70 1.32 -13.75
N ILE A 212 10.31 1.78 -14.94
CA ILE A 212 8.91 2.01 -15.31
C ILE A 212 8.47 0.82 -16.17
N PHE A 213 7.38 0.17 -15.78
CA PHE A 213 6.81 -0.99 -16.43
C PHE A 213 5.28 -0.89 -16.53
N GLU A 214 4.67 -1.65 -17.43
CA GLU A 214 3.22 -1.72 -17.53
C GLU A 214 2.62 -2.49 -16.34
N GLY A 215 1.52 -2.00 -15.76
CA GLY A 215 0.95 -2.58 -14.54
C GLY A 215 0.57 -4.06 -14.66
N GLN A 216 0.23 -4.53 -15.87
CA GLN A 216 -0.14 -5.92 -16.13
C GLN A 216 1.03 -6.80 -16.61
N LYS A 217 2.20 -6.22 -16.87
CA LYS A 217 3.39 -6.90 -17.32
C LYS A 217 4.49 -6.72 -16.29
N LEU A 218 4.58 -7.67 -15.38
CA LEU A 218 5.60 -7.61 -14.32
C LEU A 218 7.00 -7.73 -14.93
N PRO A 219 7.98 -6.96 -14.38
CA PRO A 219 9.36 -7.02 -14.87
C PRO A 219 10.03 -8.35 -14.51
N GLY A 220 11.06 -8.73 -15.26
CA GLY A 220 11.95 -9.83 -14.95
C GLY A 220 13.11 -9.38 -14.05
N VAL A 221 14.33 -9.86 -14.38
CA VAL A 221 15.56 -9.55 -13.63
C VAL A 221 15.90 -8.06 -13.58
N GLU A 222 15.43 -7.27 -14.55
CA GLU A 222 15.62 -5.82 -14.62
C GLU A 222 15.02 -5.08 -13.40
N ALA A 223 14.12 -5.71 -12.65
CA ALA A 223 13.64 -5.19 -11.37
C ALA A 223 14.81 -4.91 -10.41
N PHE A 224 15.80 -5.79 -10.36
CA PHE A 224 16.96 -5.69 -9.47
C PHE A 224 17.94 -4.58 -9.87
N ASP A 225 17.93 -4.10 -11.12
CA ASP A 225 18.72 -2.93 -11.53
C ASP A 225 18.28 -1.66 -10.79
N SER A 226 17.04 -1.64 -10.27
CA SER A 226 16.50 -0.56 -9.46
C SER A 226 16.71 -0.72 -7.94
N ALA A 227 17.29 -1.83 -7.48
CA ALA A 227 17.34 -2.21 -6.07
C ALA A 227 17.99 -1.13 -5.18
N THR A 228 19.13 -0.55 -5.62
CA THR A 228 19.85 0.47 -4.87
C THR A 228 18.99 1.71 -4.62
N VAL A 229 18.27 2.18 -5.63
CA VAL A 229 17.39 3.35 -5.52
C VAL A 229 16.14 3.01 -4.71
N ALA A 230 15.53 1.85 -4.95
CA ALA A 230 14.33 1.42 -4.24
C ALA A 230 14.56 1.29 -2.73
N LEU A 231 15.72 0.78 -2.31
CA LEU A 231 16.08 0.56 -0.91
C LEU A 231 16.65 1.80 -0.19
N GLN A 232 16.66 2.97 -0.82
CA GLN A 232 16.99 4.25 -0.13
C GLN A 232 15.86 4.67 0.82
N GLU A 233 14.62 4.32 0.51
CA GLU A 233 13.48 4.52 1.42
C GLU A 233 13.50 3.43 2.51
N PRO A 234 13.64 3.77 3.79
CA PRO A 234 13.59 2.79 4.86
C PRO A 234 12.25 2.07 4.92
N ASP A 235 12.26 0.76 5.09
CA ASP A 235 11.06 0.03 5.50
C ASP A 235 10.89 0.20 7.01
N ILE A 236 9.70 0.63 7.42
CA ILE A 236 9.40 0.89 8.85
C ILE A 236 9.07 -0.39 9.62
N ASN A 237 8.82 -1.49 8.92
CA ASN A 237 8.45 -2.75 9.54
C ASN A 237 9.72 -3.49 10.01
N PRO A 238 9.72 -4.00 11.25
CA PRO A 238 10.84 -4.78 11.77
C PRO A 238 10.97 -6.12 11.03
N GLY A 239 12.20 -6.65 10.95
CA GLY A 239 12.47 -7.96 10.35
C GLY A 239 12.70 -7.94 8.84
N MET A 240 12.63 -6.78 8.20
CA MET A 240 12.85 -6.66 6.75
C MET A 240 14.33 -6.67 6.34
N GLU A 241 15.25 -6.59 7.29
CA GLU A 241 16.71 -6.51 7.03
C GLU A 241 17.21 -7.74 6.26
N GLN A 242 16.69 -8.93 6.56
CA GLN A 242 17.11 -10.17 5.93
C GLN A 242 16.71 -10.21 4.44
N VAL A 243 15.45 -9.89 4.12
CA VAL A 243 14.99 -9.87 2.73
C VAL A 243 15.65 -8.73 1.95
N GLN A 244 15.92 -7.57 2.57
CA GLN A 244 16.70 -6.49 1.96
C GLN A 244 18.14 -6.91 1.67
N ALA A 245 18.77 -7.70 2.56
CA ALA A 245 20.10 -8.26 2.31
C ALA A 245 20.09 -9.19 1.09
N LYS A 246 19.05 -10.05 0.95
CA LYS A 246 18.84 -10.88 -0.24
C LYS A 246 18.73 -10.03 -1.50
N VAL A 247 17.91 -8.96 -1.48
CA VAL A 247 17.76 -8.03 -2.61
C VAL A 247 19.12 -7.46 -3.02
N ARG A 248 19.94 -6.97 -2.06
CA ARG A 248 21.25 -6.41 -2.36
C ARG A 248 22.24 -7.46 -2.91
N ALA A 249 22.22 -8.67 -2.35
CA ALA A 249 23.08 -9.77 -2.83
C ALA A 249 22.75 -10.17 -4.26
N ILE A 250 21.47 -10.29 -4.59
CA ILE A 250 21.00 -10.62 -5.95
C ILE A 250 21.35 -9.48 -6.91
N ALA A 251 21.10 -8.22 -6.52
CA ALA A 251 21.46 -7.05 -7.34
C ALA A 251 22.96 -6.98 -7.64
N ALA A 252 23.81 -7.42 -6.71
CA ALA A 252 25.25 -7.53 -6.97
C ALA A 252 25.59 -8.73 -7.87
N ALA A 253 24.94 -9.88 -7.67
CA ALA A 253 25.22 -11.10 -8.43
C ALA A 253 24.85 -10.99 -9.92
N ILE A 254 23.78 -10.26 -10.26
CA ILE A 254 23.33 -10.09 -11.68
C ILE A 254 24.29 -9.23 -12.52
N ALA A 255 25.37 -8.71 -11.96
CA ALA A 255 26.48 -8.15 -12.74
C ALA A 255 27.17 -9.21 -13.61
N ASP A 256 27.16 -10.49 -13.17
CA ASP A 256 27.59 -11.62 -13.97
C ASP A 256 26.45 -12.04 -14.94
N PRO A 257 26.72 -12.16 -16.26
CA PRO A 257 25.68 -12.49 -17.23
C PRO A 257 25.03 -13.87 -17.03
N ALA A 258 25.77 -14.86 -16.52
CA ALA A 258 25.21 -16.18 -16.25
C ALA A 258 24.28 -16.17 -15.05
N GLU A 259 24.68 -15.47 -13.97
CA GLU A 259 23.81 -15.25 -12.80
C GLU A 259 22.59 -14.41 -13.17
N ARG A 260 22.72 -13.38 -14.00
CA ARG A 260 21.59 -12.60 -14.50
C ARG A 260 20.57 -13.48 -15.22
N ALA A 261 21.04 -14.37 -16.12
CA ALA A 261 20.15 -15.29 -16.83
C ALA A 261 19.51 -16.32 -15.88
N ARG A 262 20.25 -16.81 -14.86
CA ARG A 262 19.73 -17.72 -13.84
C ARG A 262 18.64 -17.06 -12.99
N VAL A 263 18.90 -15.85 -12.52
CA VAL A 263 17.95 -15.07 -11.72
C VAL A 263 16.69 -14.77 -12.53
N ASP A 264 16.81 -14.36 -13.78
CA ASP A 264 15.67 -14.11 -14.67
C ASP A 264 14.81 -15.36 -14.84
N LYS A 265 15.43 -16.50 -15.12
CA LYS A 265 14.73 -17.79 -15.20
C LYS A 265 13.99 -18.11 -13.89
N SER A 266 14.63 -17.91 -12.74
CA SER A 266 14.03 -18.19 -11.43
C SER A 266 12.83 -17.26 -11.15
N ILE A 267 12.90 -15.98 -11.51
CA ILE A 267 11.76 -15.07 -11.42
C ILE A 267 10.56 -15.61 -12.20
N HIS A 268 10.78 -15.99 -13.46
CA HIS A 268 9.70 -16.47 -14.33
C HIS A 268 9.12 -17.82 -13.91
N THR A 269 9.92 -18.69 -13.30
CA THR A 269 9.49 -20.06 -12.92
C THR A 269 9.01 -20.14 -11.47
N GLN A 270 9.63 -19.42 -10.53
CA GLN A 270 9.31 -19.49 -9.10
C GLN A 270 8.53 -18.26 -8.62
N ALA A 271 9.06 -17.04 -8.76
CA ALA A 271 8.44 -15.87 -8.18
C ALA A 271 7.04 -15.58 -8.76
N PHE A 272 6.88 -15.73 -10.09
CA PHE A 272 5.57 -15.58 -10.74
C PHE A 272 4.59 -16.68 -10.34
N ALA A 273 5.08 -17.90 -10.10
CA ALA A 273 4.25 -19.00 -9.60
C ALA A 273 3.78 -18.74 -8.15
N ASP A 274 4.66 -18.22 -7.29
CA ASP A 274 4.33 -17.86 -5.90
C ASP A 274 3.31 -16.72 -5.85
N ILE A 275 3.47 -15.68 -6.67
CA ILE A 275 2.49 -14.61 -6.83
C ILE A 275 1.14 -15.16 -7.33
N ALA A 276 1.15 -16.01 -8.34
CA ALA A 276 -0.07 -16.61 -8.90
C ALA A 276 -0.81 -17.47 -7.87
N LYS A 277 -0.06 -18.25 -7.09
CA LYS A 277 -0.60 -19.09 -6.01
C LYS A 277 -1.23 -18.26 -4.88
N ALA A 278 -0.59 -17.16 -4.49
CA ALA A 278 -1.05 -16.29 -3.40
C ALA A 278 -2.17 -15.33 -3.82
N SER A 279 -2.26 -14.98 -5.12
CA SER A 279 -3.23 -14.00 -5.63
C SER A 279 -4.70 -14.32 -5.32
N PRO A 280 -5.21 -15.57 -5.42
CA PRO A 280 -6.61 -15.89 -5.15
C PRO A 280 -7.05 -15.53 -3.72
N ILE A 281 -6.17 -15.70 -2.74
CA ILE A 281 -6.43 -15.43 -1.32
C ILE A 281 -5.85 -14.10 -0.83
N ILE A 282 -5.24 -13.32 -1.73
CA ILE A 282 -4.59 -12.02 -1.44
C ILE A 282 -3.47 -12.19 -0.39
N GLY A 283 -2.42 -12.90 -0.77
CA GLY A 283 -1.27 -13.18 0.11
C GLY A 283 -1.58 -14.26 1.14
N HIS A 284 -1.50 -13.93 2.41
CA HIS A 284 -1.81 -14.81 3.53
C HIS A 284 -3.28 -14.69 4.00
N GLY A 285 -4.16 -14.24 3.12
CA GLY A 285 -5.57 -14.06 3.42
C GLY A 285 -6.35 -15.36 3.61
N THR A 286 -7.64 -15.21 3.87
CA THR A 286 -8.56 -16.33 4.04
C THR A 286 -9.56 -16.37 2.91
N ALA A 287 -9.85 -17.55 2.37
CA ALA A 287 -10.90 -17.78 1.38
C ALA A 287 -12.00 -18.68 1.95
N ARG A 288 -13.25 -18.29 1.72
CA ARG A 288 -14.45 -19.05 2.10
C ARG A 288 -15.59 -18.71 1.14
N ASP A 289 -16.34 -19.71 0.69
CA ASP A 289 -17.57 -19.56 -0.10
C ASP A 289 -17.39 -18.73 -1.39
N GLY A 290 -16.24 -18.87 -2.06
CA GLY A 290 -15.90 -18.12 -3.28
C GLY A 290 -15.41 -16.69 -3.04
N TRP A 291 -15.31 -16.26 -1.77
CA TRP A 291 -14.77 -14.95 -1.35
C TRP A 291 -13.40 -15.07 -0.71
N ALA A 292 -12.56 -14.09 -0.92
CA ALA A 292 -11.28 -13.93 -0.24
C ALA A 292 -11.23 -12.60 0.53
N ARG A 293 -10.60 -12.64 1.71
CA ARG A 293 -10.31 -11.48 2.53
C ARG A 293 -8.81 -11.45 2.84
N PRO A 294 -8.09 -10.34 2.64
CA PRO A 294 -6.69 -10.23 3.05
C PRO A 294 -6.55 -10.33 4.57
N ALA A 295 -5.47 -10.94 5.04
CA ALA A 295 -5.16 -11.03 6.48
C ALA A 295 -4.81 -9.64 7.04
N THR A 296 -4.03 -8.88 6.28
CA THR A 296 -3.59 -7.52 6.59
C THR A 296 -3.91 -6.59 5.43
N VAL A 297 -4.21 -5.34 5.70
CA VAL A 297 -4.41 -4.32 4.67
C VAL A 297 -4.12 -2.92 5.23
N GLY A 298 -3.40 -2.12 4.44
CA GLY A 298 -3.03 -0.76 4.81
C GLY A 298 -1.88 -0.65 5.81
N THR A 299 -1.77 -1.61 6.74
CA THR A 299 -0.62 -1.88 7.60
C THR A 299 -0.32 -3.37 7.51
N TYR A 300 0.90 -3.75 7.17
CA TYR A 300 1.22 -5.14 6.78
C TYR A 300 2.20 -5.81 7.73
N GLY A 301 2.98 -5.06 8.52
CA GLY A 301 4.02 -5.64 9.35
C GLY A 301 5.09 -6.34 8.50
N ASP A 302 5.36 -7.61 8.81
CA ASP A 302 6.30 -8.45 8.07
C ASP A 302 5.68 -9.17 6.85
N ASP A 303 4.37 -9.02 6.62
CA ASP A 303 3.65 -9.63 5.51
C ASP A 303 3.83 -8.83 4.19
N TYR A 304 5.08 -8.78 3.70
CA TYR A 304 5.39 -8.10 2.43
C TYR A 304 4.74 -8.77 1.20
N LEU A 305 4.39 -10.06 1.27
CA LEU A 305 3.67 -10.73 0.18
C LEU A 305 2.27 -10.12 0.00
N THR A 306 1.50 -10.00 1.08
CA THR A 306 0.18 -9.36 1.02
C THR A 306 0.31 -7.88 0.63
N ARG A 307 1.30 -7.14 1.17
CA ARG A 307 1.60 -5.76 0.78
C ARG A 307 1.82 -5.62 -0.72
N THR A 308 2.64 -6.49 -1.30
CA THR A 308 2.94 -6.48 -2.73
C THR A 308 1.70 -6.80 -3.58
N LEU A 309 0.91 -7.79 -3.19
CA LEU A 309 -0.32 -8.13 -3.91
C LEU A 309 -1.40 -7.06 -3.82
N VAL A 310 -1.51 -6.36 -2.68
CA VAL A 310 -2.39 -5.20 -2.55
C VAL A 310 -1.91 -4.03 -3.40
N ASN A 311 -0.60 -3.73 -3.38
CA ASN A 311 -0.02 -2.69 -4.24
C ASN A 311 -0.20 -3.01 -5.74
N TYR A 312 -0.09 -4.28 -6.11
CA TYR A 312 -0.34 -4.73 -7.49
C TYR A 312 -1.81 -4.61 -7.89
N GLY A 313 -2.73 -4.97 -6.98
CA GLY A 313 -4.16 -5.05 -7.26
C GLY A 313 -4.92 -3.73 -7.24
N GLY A 314 -4.39 -2.65 -6.68
CA GLY A 314 -5.10 -1.37 -6.56
C GLY A 314 -4.34 -0.30 -5.81
N ILE A 315 -3.19 -0.61 -5.28
CA ILE A 315 -2.28 0.26 -4.52
C ILE A 315 -3.00 1.07 -3.40
N TRP A 316 -2.29 1.43 -2.34
CA TRP A 316 -2.74 2.36 -1.29
C TRP A 316 -4.09 2.04 -0.64
N ALA A 317 -4.35 0.78 -0.36
CA ALA A 317 -5.49 0.38 0.45
C ALA A 317 -5.44 1.03 1.84
N ASN A 318 -6.59 1.31 2.44
CA ASN A 318 -6.64 1.83 3.79
C ASN A 318 -6.64 0.69 4.82
N THR A 319 -6.43 1.03 6.09
CA THR A 319 -6.38 0.06 7.19
C THR A 319 -7.72 -0.64 7.41
N GLN A 320 -7.69 -1.80 8.07
CA GLN A 320 -8.90 -2.58 8.37
C GLN A 320 -9.88 -1.86 9.31
N LYS A 321 -9.42 -0.91 10.11
CA LYS A 321 -10.30 -0.05 10.91
C LYS A 321 -11.15 0.89 10.04
N GLU A 322 -10.60 1.30 8.90
CA GLU A 322 -11.28 2.20 7.96
C GLU A 322 -12.19 1.43 7.00
N VAL A 323 -11.69 0.34 6.43
CA VAL A 323 -12.43 -0.43 5.43
C VAL A 323 -12.03 -1.90 5.42
N ILE A 324 -13.01 -2.77 5.31
CA ILE A 324 -12.79 -4.19 5.05
C ILE A 324 -13.19 -4.51 3.60
N TYR A 325 -12.32 -5.30 2.95
CA TYR A 325 -12.48 -5.72 1.56
C TYR A 325 -12.73 -7.22 1.48
N TYR A 326 -13.74 -7.62 0.69
CA TYR A 326 -13.95 -8.99 0.25
C TYR A 326 -13.91 -9.04 -1.27
N ARG A 327 -13.20 -10.02 -1.82
CA ARG A 327 -13.09 -10.24 -3.25
C ARG A 327 -13.77 -11.57 -3.62
N GLY A 328 -14.94 -11.52 -4.29
CA GLY A 328 -15.69 -12.67 -4.78
C GLY A 328 -15.28 -12.99 -6.22
N GLY A 329 -14.71 -14.14 -6.46
CA GLY A 329 -14.24 -14.55 -7.80
C GLY A 329 -14.84 -15.85 -8.30
N GLN A 330 -15.63 -16.56 -7.48
CA GLN A 330 -16.21 -17.88 -7.80
C GLN A 330 -17.66 -17.96 -7.35
N ASP A 331 -18.44 -18.73 -8.08
CA ASP A 331 -19.82 -19.08 -7.72
C ASP A 331 -19.86 -20.21 -6.68
N ALA A 332 -21.06 -20.63 -6.28
CA ALA A 332 -21.30 -21.72 -5.34
C ALA A 332 -20.74 -23.08 -5.80
N ASN A 333 -20.43 -23.24 -7.08
CA ASN A 333 -19.85 -24.45 -7.67
C ASN A 333 -18.32 -24.34 -7.87
N GLY A 334 -17.70 -23.26 -7.37
CA GLY A 334 -16.27 -23.00 -7.54
C GLY A 334 -15.86 -22.51 -8.94
N LYS A 335 -16.83 -22.19 -9.83
CA LYS A 335 -16.54 -21.66 -11.16
C LYS A 335 -16.28 -20.17 -11.11
N THR A 336 -15.32 -19.70 -11.89
CA THR A 336 -15.05 -18.26 -12.04
C THR A 336 -16.25 -17.53 -12.62
N LEU A 337 -16.48 -16.29 -12.16
CA LEU A 337 -17.57 -15.47 -12.64
C LEU A 337 -17.32 -15.01 -14.08
N ASP A 338 -18.28 -15.28 -14.95
CA ASP A 338 -18.25 -14.95 -16.37
C ASP A 338 -19.33 -13.92 -16.69
N GLY A 339 -18.96 -12.83 -17.36
CA GLY A 339 -19.87 -11.74 -17.69
C GLY A 339 -20.99 -12.10 -18.69
N THR A 340 -20.96 -13.28 -19.31
CA THR A 340 -22.07 -13.81 -20.15
C THR A 340 -23.17 -14.47 -19.33
N GLN A 341 -22.86 -14.84 -18.07
CA GLN A 341 -23.77 -15.57 -17.19
C GLN A 341 -24.48 -14.60 -16.23
N SER A 342 -25.56 -15.09 -15.63
CA SER A 342 -26.31 -14.37 -14.60
C SER A 342 -26.08 -14.99 -13.24
N TYR A 343 -25.88 -14.12 -12.23
CA TYR A 343 -25.63 -14.55 -10.85
C TYR A 343 -26.48 -13.75 -9.88
N SER A 344 -26.70 -14.30 -8.70
CA SER A 344 -27.33 -13.62 -7.58
C SER A 344 -26.50 -13.72 -6.30
N LEU A 345 -26.62 -12.72 -5.45
CA LEU A 345 -26.04 -12.67 -4.11
C LEU A 345 -27.13 -12.21 -3.15
N THR A 346 -27.54 -13.07 -2.22
CA THR A 346 -28.62 -12.80 -1.26
C THR A 346 -28.08 -12.65 0.14
N PHE A 347 -28.19 -11.47 0.71
CA PHE A 347 -27.86 -11.17 2.09
C PHE A 347 -29.09 -11.46 2.97
N PRO A 348 -28.98 -12.33 3.99
CA PRO A 348 -30.08 -12.58 4.94
C PRO A 348 -30.50 -11.29 5.65
N GLY A 349 -31.78 -11.14 6.02
CA GLY A 349 -32.29 -9.96 6.71
C GLY A 349 -31.57 -9.61 8.03
N LYS A 350 -30.99 -10.62 8.71
CA LYS A 350 -30.18 -10.43 9.93
C LYS A 350 -28.73 -10.02 9.65
N GLN A 351 -28.27 -10.09 8.40
CA GLN A 351 -26.89 -9.81 7.98
C GLN A 351 -26.87 -8.90 6.74
N LEU A 352 -27.71 -7.88 6.74
CA LEU A 352 -27.71 -6.88 5.69
C LEU A 352 -26.40 -6.08 5.72
N PRO A 353 -25.77 -5.78 4.58
CA PRO A 353 -24.52 -5.04 4.54
C PRO A 353 -24.58 -3.70 5.29
N ALA A 354 -25.69 -2.96 5.20
CA ALA A 354 -25.88 -1.69 5.90
C ALA A 354 -25.84 -1.83 7.43
N SER A 355 -26.16 -3.01 7.99
CA SER A 355 -26.07 -3.24 9.44
C SER A 355 -24.63 -3.50 9.92
N MET A 356 -23.68 -3.71 9.02
CA MET A 356 -22.30 -4.12 9.29
C MET A 356 -21.25 -3.04 8.96
N ALA A 357 -21.71 -1.85 8.55
CA ALA A 357 -20.88 -0.67 8.33
C ALA A 357 -21.43 0.51 9.13
N ASN A 358 -20.55 1.40 9.62
CA ASN A 358 -20.95 2.62 10.31
C ASN A 358 -21.33 3.74 9.33
N TYR A 359 -20.74 3.70 8.12
CA TYR A 359 -20.98 4.71 7.09
C TYR A 359 -21.73 4.11 5.91
N TYR A 360 -21.03 3.38 5.04
CA TYR A 360 -21.65 2.78 3.86
C TYR A 360 -20.96 1.47 3.48
N TRP A 361 -21.60 0.75 2.59
CA TRP A 361 -21.05 -0.42 1.92
C TRP A 361 -21.18 -0.26 0.41
N SER A 362 -20.34 -0.93 -0.35
CA SER A 362 -20.47 -0.98 -1.80
C SER A 362 -19.97 -2.30 -2.37
N ILE A 363 -20.53 -2.69 -3.52
CA ILE A 363 -20.06 -3.81 -4.31
C ILE A 363 -19.79 -3.33 -5.75
N THR A 364 -18.59 -3.59 -6.25
CA THR A 364 -18.12 -3.20 -7.57
C THR A 364 -17.77 -4.44 -8.38
N ALA A 365 -18.13 -4.50 -9.67
CA ALA A 365 -17.69 -5.56 -10.57
C ALA A 365 -16.46 -5.10 -11.36
N THR A 366 -15.36 -5.86 -11.27
CA THR A 366 -14.09 -5.54 -11.94
C THR A 366 -13.59 -6.72 -12.78
N ASN A 367 -12.96 -6.43 -13.91
CA ASN A 367 -12.28 -7.44 -14.73
C ASN A 367 -11.23 -8.18 -13.90
N ALA A 368 -11.22 -9.50 -13.96
CA ALA A 368 -10.37 -10.34 -13.12
C ALA A 368 -8.86 -10.18 -13.40
N LYS A 369 -8.49 -9.67 -14.57
CA LYS A 369 -7.09 -9.51 -15.01
C LYS A 369 -6.61 -8.06 -14.88
N THR A 370 -7.39 -7.10 -15.34
CA THR A 370 -7.00 -5.68 -15.37
C THR A 370 -7.40 -4.91 -14.12
N PHE A 371 -8.33 -5.46 -13.32
CA PHE A 371 -8.97 -4.83 -12.17
C PHE A 371 -9.78 -3.57 -12.48
N LEU A 372 -9.91 -3.20 -13.74
CA LEU A 372 -10.77 -2.10 -14.18
C LEU A 372 -12.24 -2.50 -14.07
N VAL A 373 -13.14 -1.53 -13.91
CA VAL A 373 -14.58 -1.78 -13.92
C VAL A 373 -15.02 -2.41 -15.24
N LEU A 374 -16.13 -3.16 -15.20
CA LEU A 374 -16.70 -3.74 -16.42
C LEU A 374 -17.42 -2.66 -17.23
N PRO A 375 -17.05 -2.43 -18.50
CA PRO A 375 -17.68 -1.43 -19.32
C PRO A 375 -19.16 -1.82 -19.59
N ASN A 376 -20.05 -0.85 -19.45
CA ASN A 376 -21.48 -1.02 -19.80
C ASN A 376 -22.10 0.32 -20.21
N SER A 377 -23.17 0.29 -21.00
CA SER A 377 -23.82 1.46 -21.57
C SER A 377 -24.50 2.39 -20.55
N LEU A 378 -24.73 1.88 -19.33
CA LEU A 378 -25.35 2.64 -18.24
C LEU A 378 -24.34 3.40 -17.39
N ASN A 379 -23.03 3.18 -17.58
CA ASN A 379 -21.98 3.64 -16.70
C ASN A 379 -22.23 3.28 -15.22
N ARG A 380 -22.89 2.14 -14.99
CA ARG A 380 -23.19 1.61 -13.66
C ARG A 380 -22.14 0.56 -13.30
N PHE A 381 -21.25 0.90 -12.39
CA PHE A 381 -20.10 0.07 -12.06
C PHE A 381 -20.12 -0.48 -10.62
N SER A 382 -21.04 0.04 -9.79
CA SER A 382 -21.22 -0.38 -8.40
C SER A 382 -22.70 -0.36 -7.99
N VAL A 383 -23.01 -1.10 -6.94
CA VAL A 383 -24.22 -0.99 -6.13
C VAL A 383 -23.80 -0.70 -4.71
N ASN A 384 -24.46 0.24 -4.04
CA ASN A 384 -24.19 0.64 -2.67
C ASN A 384 -25.51 0.94 -1.93
N ASP A 385 -25.45 1.43 -0.70
CA ASP A 385 -26.60 1.82 0.12
C ASP A 385 -27.36 3.05 -0.41
N GLN A 386 -26.80 3.80 -1.36
CA GLN A 386 -27.44 4.95 -2.00
C GLN A 386 -28.33 4.54 -3.19
N ALA A 387 -28.22 3.28 -3.66
CA ALA A 387 -29.07 2.74 -4.69
C ALA A 387 -30.52 2.55 -4.18
N ASP A 388 -31.51 2.69 -5.06
CA ASP A 388 -32.92 2.43 -4.73
C ASP A 388 -33.16 0.92 -4.57
N LEU A 389 -32.61 0.34 -3.50
CA LEU A 389 -32.65 -1.09 -3.21
C LEU A 389 -34.08 -1.54 -2.86
N LYS A 390 -34.48 -2.68 -3.38
CA LYS A 390 -35.70 -3.37 -2.99
C LYS A 390 -35.36 -4.64 -2.22
N TYR A 391 -35.96 -4.77 -1.06
CA TYR A 391 -35.81 -5.93 -0.18
C TYR A 391 -36.87 -6.97 -0.49
N ASN A 392 -36.55 -8.23 -0.28
CA ASN A 392 -37.48 -9.34 -0.40
C ASN A 392 -38.51 -9.29 0.76
N GLN A 393 -39.61 -10.04 0.63
CA GLN A 393 -40.71 -10.08 1.63
C GLN A 393 -40.22 -10.57 3.01
N ASP A 394 -39.17 -11.39 3.05
CA ASP A 394 -38.54 -11.90 4.28
C ASP A 394 -37.50 -10.94 4.86
N GLY A 395 -37.34 -9.74 4.29
CA GLY A 395 -36.39 -8.73 4.68
C GLY A 395 -34.96 -8.96 4.18
N SER A 396 -34.70 -10.01 3.40
CA SER A 396 -33.38 -10.23 2.78
C SER A 396 -33.16 -9.28 1.59
N LEU A 397 -31.89 -9.09 1.19
CA LEU A 397 -31.50 -8.29 0.04
C LEU A 397 -30.85 -9.17 -1.01
N THR A 398 -31.43 -9.25 -2.21
CA THR A 398 -30.83 -9.95 -3.35
C THR A 398 -30.29 -8.95 -4.37
N LEU A 399 -29.01 -9.07 -4.70
CA LEU A 399 -28.36 -8.37 -5.81
C LEU A 399 -28.17 -9.32 -6.98
N HIS A 400 -28.31 -8.78 -8.20
CA HIS A 400 -28.16 -9.52 -9.44
C HIS A 400 -27.00 -8.97 -10.27
N PHE A 401 -26.20 -9.86 -10.83
CA PHE A 401 -25.07 -9.57 -11.72
C PHE A 401 -25.32 -10.27 -13.04
N ALA A 402 -25.64 -9.52 -14.08
CA ALA A 402 -26.05 -10.08 -15.36
C ALA A 402 -25.78 -9.11 -16.52
N PRO A 403 -25.52 -9.61 -17.76
CA PRO A 403 -25.28 -8.73 -18.92
C PRO A 403 -26.52 -7.91 -19.32
N SER A 404 -27.72 -8.39 -19.01
CA SER A 404 -28.97 -7.68 -19.18
C SER A 404 -29.77 -7.72 -17.89
N LYS A 405 -30.60 -6.69 -17.66
CA LYS A 405 -31.44 -6.65 -16.46
C LYS A 405 -32.44 -7.82 -16.48
N PRO A 406 -32.43 -8.69 -15.44
CA PRO A 406 -33.41 -9.75 -15.34
C PRO A 406 -34.84 -9.18 -15.20
N GLN A 407 -35.85 -9.91 -15.70
CA GLN A 407 -37.23 -9.55 -15.51
C GLN A 407 -37.58 -9.48 -14.02
N ASP A 408 -38.40 -8.54 -13.61
CA ASP A 408 -38.89 -8.31 -12.24
C ASP A 408 -37.82 -7.93 -11.22
N VAL A 409 -36.55 -7.65 -11.65
CA VAL A 409 -35.49 -7.12 -10.80
C VAL A 409 -35.53 -5.60 -10.82
N ALA A 410 -35.51 -4.98 -9.64
CA ALA A 410 -35.44 -3.53 -9.51
C ALA A 410 -34.07 -3.01 -10.02
N ASP A 411 -34.05 -1.80 -10.58
CA ASP A 411 -32.83 -1.20 -11.12
C ASP A 411 -31.72 -1.10 -10.07
N GLY A 412 -32.04 -0.74 -8.82
CA GLY A 412 -31.09 -0.64 -7.72
C GLY A 412 -30.44 -1.97 -7.33
N ASN A 413 -31.11 -3.09 -7.63
CA ASN A 413 -30.63 -4.43 -7.26
C ASN A 413 -29.84 -5.12 -8.39
N TRP A 414 -29.60 -4.47 -9.51
CA TRP A 414 -28.90 -5.06 -10.66
C TRP A 414 -27.62 -4.29 -10.99
N LEU A 415 -26.52 -5.03 -11.11
CA LEU A 415 -25.25 -4.53 -11.61
C LEU A 415 -24.94 -5.19 -12.96
N PRO A 416 -24.80 -4.41 -14.05
CA PRO A 416 -24.47 -4.94 -15.36
C PRO A 416 -23.10 -5.62 -15.38
N THR A 417 -23.01 -6.76 -16.07
CA THR A 417 -21.77 -7.44 -16.39
C THR A 417 -21.41 -7.27 -17.87
N ALA A 418 -20.17 -7.61 -18.26
CA ALA A 418 -19.71 -7.45 -19.65
C ALA A 418 -19.47 -8.83 -20.27
N PRO A 419 -20.23 -9.23 -21.31
CA PRO A 419 -20.00 -10.48 -22.02
C PRO A 419 -18.55 -10.64 -22.51
N GLY A 420 -18.01 -11.86 -22.39
CA GLY A 420 -16.65 -12.19 -22.79
C GLY A 420 -15.56 -11.77 -21.77
N GLN A 421 -15.95 -11.25 -20.62
CA GLN A 421 -15.01 -10.90 -19.55
C GLN A 421 -15.20 -11.78 -18.32
N ILE A 422 -14.13 -12.37 -17.85
CA ILE A 422 -14.05 -12.96 -16.51
C ILE A 422 -13.89 -11.81 -15.50
N TYR A 423 -14.69 -11.84 -14.42
CA TYR A 423 -14.74 -10.73 -13.49
C TYR A 423 -14.71 -11.19 -12.03
N ARG A 424 -14.59 -10.22 -11.14
CA ARG A 424 -14.66 -10.36 -9.69
C ARG A 424 -15.57 -9.29 -9.11
N LEU A 425 -16.20 -9.61 -8.01
CA LEU A 425 -16.92 -8.66 -7.16
C LEU A 425 -15.99 -8.19 -6.06
N VAL A 426 -15.96 -6.89 -5.78
CA VAL A 426 -15.25 -6.30 -4.66
C VAL A 426 -16.29 -5.67 -3.74
N LEU A 427 -16.56 -6.32 -2.62
CA LEU A 427 -17.47 -5.84 -1.57
C LEU A 427 -16.65 -5.13 -0.50
N ARG A 428 -17.07 -3.92 -0.14
CA ARG A 428 -16.40 -3.03 0.81
C ARG A 428 -17.34 -2.61 1.92
N PHE A 429 -16.82 -2.55 3.17
CA PHE A 429 -17.53 -2.02 4.33
C PHE A 429 -16.71 -0.89 4.94
N TYR A 430 -17.25 0.33 4.95
CA TYR A 430 -16.58 1.53 5.48
C TYR A 430 -17.01 1.80 6.91
N GLY A 431 -16.02 1.93 7.82
CA GLY A 431 -16.25 1.88 9.25
C GLY A 431 -16.86 0.53 9.66
N PRO A 432 -16.16 -0.60 9.41
CA PRO A 432 -16.70 -1.93 9.67
C PRO A 432 -17.05 -2.12 11.14
N LYS A 433 -18.10 -2.88 11.42
CA LYS A 433 -18.54 -3.23 12.79
C LYS A 433 -18.99 -4.68 12.88
N GLY A 434 -19.17 -5.16 14.14
CA GLY A 434 -19.59 -6.53 14.41
C GLY A 434 -18.68 -7.57 13.76
N ASP A 435 -19.28 -8.62 13.23
CA ASP A 435 -18.58 -9.78 12.66
C ASP A 435 -17.70 -9.44 11.45
N VAL A 436 -17.97 -8.34 10.74
CA VAL A 436 -17.08 -7.83 9.67
C VAL A 436 -15.78 -7.32 10.29
N ALA A 437 -15.87 -6.52 11.35
CA ALA A 437 -14.70 -5.95 12.02
C ALA A 437 -13.86 -7.03 12.71
N SER A 438 -14.51 -8.03 13.37
CA SER A 438 -13.82 -9.15 14.03
C SER A 438 -13.18 -10.14 13.05
N GLY A 439 -13.64 -10.17 11.79
CA GLY A 439 -13.15 -11.10 10.76
C GLY A 439 -13.92 -12.43 10.69
N GLU A 440 -14.96 -12.58 11.46
CA GLU A 440 -15.79 -13.79 11.48
C GLU A 440 -16.76 -13.85 10.29
N TYR A 441 -17.19 -12.69 9.81
CA TYR A 441 -18.10 -12.59 8.68
C TYR A 441 -17.41 -12.94 7.36
N PHE A 442 -18.17 -13.66 6.52
CA PHE A 442 -17.92 -13.77 5.08
C PHE A 442 -19.24 -13.58 4.33
N PRO A 443 -19.19 -12.93 3.14
CA PRO A 443 -20.40 -12.74 2.35
C PRO A 443 -21.02 -14.08 1.94
N PRO A 444 -22.35 -14.12 1.68
CA PRO A 444 -23.01 -15.32 1.18
C PRO A 444 -22.43 -15.79 -0.16
N VAL A 445 -22.67 -17.07 -0.48
CA VAL A 445 -22.23 -17.63 -1.78
C VAL A 445 -22.89 -16.89 -2.96
N ILE A 446 -22.14 -16.70 -4.03
CA ILE A 446 -22.65 -16.17 -5.30
C ILE A 446 -23.27 -17.34 -6.05
N LYS A 447 -24.58 -17.27 -6.34
CA LYS A 447 -25.31 -18.33 -7.03
C LYS A 447 -25.39 -18.06 -8.52
N HIS A 448 -25.06 -19.03 -9.34
CA HIS A 448 -25.36 -19.03 -10.77
C HIS A 448 -26.89 -19.22 -10.96
N LEU A 449 -27.51 -18.47 -11.89
CA LEU A 449 -28.94 -18.48 -12.17
C LEU A 449 -29.26 -19.27 -13.44
#